data_253d3ad4302fc626d115996858954ab2
#
_entry.id   253d3ad4302fc626d115996858954ab2
#
_cell.length_a   1.000
_cell.length_b   1.000
_cell.length_c   1.000
_cell.angle_alpha   90.00
_cell.angle_beta   90.00
_cell.angle_gamma   90.00
#
_symmetry.space_group_name_H-M   'P 1'
#
loop_
_entity.id
_entity.type
_entity.pdbx_description
1 polymer ?
#
loop_
_entity_poly.entity_id
_entity_poly.type
_entity_poly.pdbx_seq_one_letter_code
_entity_poly.pdbx_strand_id
1 'polypeptide(L)'
;VTVLRLDRALMDKLLAIDGADEIQEVEVSEIDADDDADWMTRMLQSELFARVPAANIQRIFTRLEPFAAKAGEVIVEQDAAGDYYYIIQHGRCEVTRQTSTGKVPIKLAELGPGDSFGEEALVSDSRRNATVKMLTDGELMRLVKEDFVELIKTPLLSAIDFNEGRRLVTQENARWIDVRFPEEHKNGAIDGSINQPLNTLRMHAERLDRDRSYVVYCDSGSRSSVAAFLLSERGFDVHCLRGGLIEYGIVNAIDQRYTEADTACAESDFEISSDANNDLPVTIAALVPSSHR
;
A
#
# COMPACT_ATOMS: atom_id res chain seq x y z
N VAL A 1 6.94 35.45 -21.37
CA VAL A 1 6.65 34.16 -22.00
C VAL A 1 6.98 33.10 -20.97
N THR A 2 5.98 32.55 -20.35
CA THR A 2 6.12 31.42 -19.41
C THR A 2 6.12 30.15 -20.23
N VAL A 3 7.20 29.38 -20.20
CA VAL A 3 7.32 28.10 -20.90
C VAL A 3 7.06 27.00 -19.91
N LEU A 4 5.98 26.26 -20.09
CA LEU A 4 5.72 25.01 -19.38
C LEU A 4 6.65 23.92 -19.94
N ARG A 5 7.49 23.34 -19.08
CA ARG A 5 8.36 22.23 -19.43
C ARG A 5 7.71 20.95 -18.90
N LEU A 6 7.04 20.21 -19.78
CA LEU A 6 6.51 18.89 -19.47
C LEU A 6 7.55 17.82 -19.76
N ASP A 7 7.69 16.86 -18.86
CA ASP A 7 8.49 15.67 -19.08
C ASP A 7 7.84 14.81 -20.17
N ARG A 8 8.66 14.19 -21.04
CA ARG A 8 8.21 13.36 -22.15
C ARG A 8 7.33 12.19 -21.68
N ALA A 9 7.66 11.56 -20.57
CA ALA A 9 6.87 10.45 -20.00
C ALA A 9 5.47 10.91 -19.52
N LEU A 10 5.36 12.14 -19.02
CA LEU A 10 4.08 12.74 -18.64
C LEU A 10 3.27 13.11 -19.89
N MET A 11 3.93 13.64 -20.92
CA MET A 11 3.31 13.95 -22.20
C MET A 11 2.74 12.70 -22.88
N ASP A 12 3.52 11.60 -22.91
CA ASP A 12 3.08 10.32 -23.48
C ASP A 12 1.87 9.74 -22.73
N LYS A 13 1.79 9.95 -21.41
CA LYS A 13 0.63 9.56 -20.58
C LYS A 13 -0.59 10.44 -20.84
N LEU A 14 -0.42 11.74 -20.97
CA LEU A 14 -1.50 12.67 -21.28
C LEU A 14 -2.04 12.44 -22.69
N LEU A 15 -1.18 12.19 -23.69
CA LEU A 15 -1.57 11.86 -25.06
C LEU A 15 -2.26 10.49 -25.16
N ALA A 16 -1.96 9.54 -24.27
CA ALA A 16 -2.70 8.27 -24.21
C ALA A 16 -4.14 8.45 -23.69
N ILE A 17 -4.44 9.57 -23.02
CA ILE A 17 -5.79 9.94 -22.55
C ILE A 17 -6.60 10.57 -23.71
N ASP A 18 -5.93 11.17 -24.69
CA ASP A 18 -6.56 11.99 -25.74
C ASP A 18 -6.65 11.24 -27.08
N GLY A 19 -7.10 10.01 -27.04
CA GLY A 19 -7.30 9.17 -28.23
C GLY A 19 -8.66 9.36 -28.92
N ALA A 20 -9.13 10.59 -29.18
CA ALA A 20 -10.29 10.82 -30.03
C ALA A 20 -10.21 12.18 -30.72
N ASP A 21 -10.39 12.13 -32.02
CA ASP A 21 -10.49 13.23 -33.00
C ASP A 21 -11.22 14.47 -32.46
N GLU A 22 -10.51 15.56 -32.37
CA GLU A 22 -10.81 16.95 -32.65
C GLU A 22 -9.88 17.84 -31.85
N ILE A 23 -8.92 18.45 -32.56
CA ILE A 23 -8.11 19.53 -31.99
C ILE A 23 -9.02 20.73 -31.80
N GLN A 24 -9.63 20.89 -30.64
CA GLN A 24 -10.14 22.16 -30.18
C GLN A 24 -8.96 23.00 -29.69
N GLU A 25 -8.83 24.18 -30.32
CA GLU A 25 -7.91 25.23 -29.88
C GLU A 25 -8.20 25.52 -28.40
N VAL A 26 -7.34 25.05 -27.51
CA VAL A 26 -7.43 25.37 -26.07
C VAL A 26 -6.87 26.77 -25.90
N GLU A 27 -7.74 27.73 -25.67
CA GLU A 27 -7.36 29.07 -25.23
C GLU A 27 -6.72 28.94 -23.84
N VAL A 28 -5.40 29.05 -23.80
CA VAL A 28 -4.67 29.06 -22.52
C VAL A 28 -4.92 30.42 -21.88
N SER A 29 -5.94 30.53 -21.05
CA SER A 29 -6.08 31.67 -20.14
C SER A 29 -4.93 31.59 -19.14
N GLU A 30 -4.29 32.72 -18.85
CA GLU A 30 -3.38 32.84 -17.70
C GLU A 30 -4.19 32.45 -16.45
N ILE A 31 -4.01 31.21 -15.99
CA ILE A 31 -4.51 30.79 -14.69
C ILE A 31 -3.55 31.42 -13.69
N ASP A 32 -4.05 32.32 -12.87
CA ASP A 32 -3.37 32.74 -11.65
C ASP A 32 -2.85 31.50 -10.94
N ALA A 33 -1.58 31.55 -10.52
CA ALA A 33 -0.90 30.44 -9.87
C ALA A 33 -1.52 30.20 -8.46
N ASP A 34 -2.80 29.79 -8.44
CA ASP A 34 -3.42 29.21 -7.28
C ASP A 34 -2.90 27.77 -7.17
N ASP A 35 -2.41 27.43 -6.01
CA ASP A 35 -1.85 26.11 -5.64
C ASP A 35 -2.81 24.95 -5.94
N ASP A 36 -4.05 25.27 -6.24
CA ASP A 36 -5.16 24.33 -6.50
C ASP A 36 -5.27 23.85 -7.95
N ALA A 37 -4.67 24.54 -8.93
CA ALA A 37 -4.86 24.23 -10.36
C ALA A 37 -4.06 23.00 -10.84
N ASP A 38 -3.17 22.44 -10.03
CA ASP A 38 -2.21 21.40 -10.44
C ASP A 38 -2.30 20.06 -9.68
N TRP A 39 -3.43 19.80 -8.99
CA TRP A 39 -3.61 18.56 -8.23
C TRP A 39 -3.45 17.31 -9.11
N MET A 40 -3.93 17.36 -10.35
CA MET A 40 -3.86 16.24 -11.29
C MET A 40 -2.42 15.95 -11.70
N THR A 41 -1.64 16.98 -12.01
CA THR A 41 -0.21 16.84 -12.32
C THR A 41 0.56 16.29 -11.11
N ARG A 42 0.30 16.80 -9.92
CA ARG A 42 0.92 16.29 -8.67
C ARG A 42 0.55 14.84 -8.44
N MET A 43 -0.72 14.47 -8.58
CA MET A 43 -1.19 13.10 -8.48
C MET A 43 -0.48 12.18 -9.48
N LEU A 44 -0.44 12.56 -10.77
CA LEU A 44 0.18 11.75 -11.83
C LEU A 44 1.70 11.64 -11.68
N GLN A 45 2.35 12.63 -11.06
CA GLN A 45 3.79 12.61 -10.77
C GLN A 45 4.12 11.84 -9.49
N SER A 46 3.13 11.48 -8.67
CA SER A 46 3.37 10.68 -7.48
C SER A 46 3.94 9.30 -7.88
N GLU A 47 4.81 8.77 -7.03
CA GLU A 47 5.43 7.44 -7.22
C GLU A 47 4.37 6.34 -7.41
N LEU A 48 3.22 6.48 -6.74
CA LEU A 48 2.10 5.55 -6.87
C LEU A 48 1.56 5.54 -8.31
N PHE A 49 1.13 6.71 -8.81
CA PHE A 49 0.51 6.80 -10.14
C PHE A 49 1.51 6.61 -11.28
N ALA A 50 2.80 6.90 -11.05
CA ALA A 50 3.86 6.60 -12.01
C ALA A 50 3.96 5.10 -12.34
N ARG A 51 3.56 4.22 -11.42
CA ARG A 51 3.60 2.74 -11.57
C ARG A 51 2.27 2.14 -12.04
N VAL A 52 1.17 2.89 -11.99
CA VAL A 52 -0.13 2.42 -12.51
C VAL A 52 -0.08 2.34 -14.04
N PRO A 53 -0.53 1.23 -14.65
CA PRO A 53 -0.60 1.12 -16.12
C PRO A 53 -1.43 2.25 -16.75
N ALA A 54 -0.96 2.83 -17.86
CA ALA A 54 -1.62 3.96 -18.51
C ALA A 54 -3.10 3.70 -18.85
N ALA A 55 -3.44 2.48 -19.28
CA ALA A 55 -4.82 2.08 -19.53
C ALA A 55 -5.71 2.15 -18.29
N ASN A 56 -5.15 1.86 -17.09
CA ASN A 56 -5.87 1.96 -15.83
C ASN A 56 -6.02 3.41 -15.38
N ILE A 57 -5.05 4.28 -15.66
CA ILE A 57 -5.15 5.71 -15.36
C ILE A 57 -6.37 6.32 -16.05
N GLN A 58 -6.56 6.04 -17.33
CA GLN A 58 -7.74 6.50 -18.07
C GLN A 58 -9.04 6.02 -17.43
N ARG A 59 -9.10 4.75 -17.04
CA ARG A 59 -10.28 4.17 -16.36
C ARG A 59 -10.52 4.80 -15.00
N ILE A 60 -9.46 5.10 -14.23
CA ILE A 60 -9.56 5.78 -12.94
C ILE A 60 -10.23 7.13 -13.12
N PHE A 61 -9.77 7.96 -14.06
CA PHE A 61 -10.38 9.28 -14.32
C PHE A 61 -11.85 9.21 -14.69
N THR A 62 -12.28 8.19 -15.42
CA THR A 62 -13.70 8.00 -15.79
C THR A 62 -14.57 7.52 -14.61
N ARG A 63 -13.95 7.02 -13.53
CA ARG A 63 -14.62 6.45 -12.36
C ARG A 63 -14.51 7.32 -11.10
N LEU A 64 -13.65 8.33 -11.13
CA LEU A 64 -13.54 9.31 -10.06
C LEU A 64 -14.83 10.14 -9.96
N GLU A 65 -15.36 10.24 -8.75
CA GLU A 65 -16.54 11.04 -8.43
C GLU A 65 -16.15 12.26 -7.60
N PRO A 66 -16.60 13.48 -7.96
CA PRO A 66 -16.36 14.67 -7.15
C PRO A 66 -17.15 14.59 -5.83
N PHE A 67 -16.54 15.06 -4.76
CA PHE A 67 -17.12 15.10 -3.43
C PHE A 67 -16.75 16.41 -2.73
N ALA A 68 -17.71 17.33 -2.63
CA ALA A 68 -17.52 18.61 -1.94
C ALA A 68 -17.59 18.41 -0.41
N ALA A 69 -16.67 19.03 0.31
CA ALA A 69 -16.58 18.91 1.77
C ALA A 69 -16.32 20.28 2.43
N LYS A 70 -16.80 20.45 3.67
CA LYS A 70 -16.70 21.68 4.43
C LYS A 70 -15.59 21.61 5.49
N ALA A 71 -15.03 22.78 5.83
CA ALA A 71 -14.12 22.89 6.95
C ALA A 71 -14.71 22.27 8.22
N GLY A 72 -13.94 21.41 8.90
CA GLY A 72 -14.39 20.68 10.08
C GLY A 72 -15.13 19.37 9.81
N GLU A 73 -15.47 19.06 8.55
CA GLU A 73 -16.13 17.80 8.19
C GLU A 73 -15.18 16.62 8.30
N VAL A 74 -15.65 15.53 8.89
CA VAL A 74 -14.91 14.25 8.99
C VAL A 74 -15.25 13.41 7.76
N ILE A 75 -14.25 13.19 6.91
CA ILE A 75 -14.39 12.42 5.67
C ILE A 75 -14.20 10.93 5.92
N VAL A 76 -13.24 10.61 6.77
CA VAL A 76 -12.92 9.24 7.19
C VAL A 76 -12.85 9.21 8.70
N GLU A 77 -13.58 8.30 9.33
CA GLU A 77 -13.55 8.08 10.77
C GLU A 77 -12.75 6.83 11.11
N GLN A 78 -11.88 6.93 12.12
CA GLN A 78 -11.13 5.76 12.62
C GLN A 78 -12.10 4.64 13.01
N ASP A 79 -11.70 3.38 12.76
CA ASP A 79 -12.47 2.15 13.01
C ASP A 79 -13.75 1.98 12.15
N ALA A 80 -14.08 2.93 11.27
CA ALA A 80 -15.12 2.75 10.26
C ALA A 80 -14.70 1.76 9.16
N ALA A 81 -15.65 1.28 8.37
CA ALA A 81 -15.36 0.46 7.19
C ALA A 81 -14.67 1.30 6.09
N GLY A 82 -13.78 0.67 5.32
CA GLY A 82 -13.14 1.30 4.15
C GLY A 82 -13.99 1.04 2.91
N ASP A 83 -14.53 2.09 2.32
CA ASP A 83 -15.41 2.07 1.14
C ASP A 83 -14.90 2.89 -0.04
N TYR A 84 -14.14 3.95 0.23
CA TYR A 84 -13.57 4.83 -0.78
C TYR A 84 -12.09 5.12 -0.55
N TYR A 85 -11.39 5.34 -1.67
CA TYR A 85 -10.11 6.02 -1.77
C TYR A 85 -10.36 7.47 -2.16
N TYR A 86 -9.61 8.41 -1.59
CA TYR A 86 -9.80 9.84 -1.80
C TYR A 86 -8.53 10.50 -2.31
N ILE A 87 -8.69 11.46 -3.22
CA ILE A 87 -7.64 12.35 -3.73
C ILE A 87 -8.11 13.78 -3.48
N ILE A 88 -7.25 14.63 -2.95
CA ILE A 88 -7.58 16.03 -2.66
C ILE A 88 -7.42 16.82 -3.95
N GLN A 89 -8.52 17.39 -4.44
CA GLN A 89 -8.50 18.32 -5.55
C GLN A 89 -8.26 19.74 -5.05
N HIS A 90 -9.03 20.19 -4.04
CA HIS A 90 -8.91 21.48 -3.41
C HIS A 90 -9.03 21.36 -1.89
N GLY A 91 -8.38 22.29 -1.17
CA GLY A 91 -8.44 22.36 0.27
C GLY A 91 -7.36 21.54 0.97
N ARG A 92 -7.45 21.43 2.30
CA ARG A 92 -6.50 20.72 3.16
C ARG A 92 -7.20 19.87 4.18
N CYS A 93 -6.59 18.75 4.53
CA CYS A 93 -7.05 17.80 5.54
C CYS A 93 -6.00 17.60 6.63
N GLU A 94 -6.42 17.27 7.85
CA GLU A 94 -5.55 16.69 8.87
C GLU A 94 -5.87 15.21 9.06
N VAL A 95 -4.84 14.43 9.27
CA VAL A 95 -4.92 13.00 9.62
C VAL A 95 -4.57 12.86 11.09
N THR A 96 -5.50 12.30 11.87
CA THR A 96 -5.33 12.08 13.31
C THR A 96 -5.61 10.64 13.68
N ARG A 97 -5.00 10.16 14.76
CA ARG A 97 -5.24 8.81 15.31
C ARG A 97 -5.47 8.87 16.80
N GLN A 98 -6.56 8.25 17.25
CA GLN A 98 -6.82 7.99 18.65
C GLN A 98 -6.06 6.73 19.07
N THR A 99 -5.26 6.84 20.13
CA THR A 99 -4.60 5.70 20.74
C THR A 99 -5.40 5.20 21.94
N SER A 100 -5.33 3.89 22.23
CA SER A 100 -6.05 3.25 23.36
C SER A 100 -5.66 3.83 24.73
N THR A 101 -4.50 4.45 24.84
CA THR A 101 -3.97 5.03 26.07
C THR A 101 -4.05 6.55 26.13
N GLY A 102 -4.25 7.23 25.00
CA GLY A 102 -4.25 8.70 24.88
C GLY A 102 -5.65 9.29 24.94
N LYS A 103 -5.83 10.36 25.73
CA LYS A 103 -7.08 11.14 25.76
C LYS A 103 -7.21 12.10 24.58
N VAL A 104 -6.11 12.42 23.91
CA VAL A 104 -6.06 13.39 22.80
C VAL A 104 -5.55 12.66 21.55
N PRO A 105 -6.22 12.83 20.39
CA PRO A 105 -5.74 12.26 19.13
C PRO A 105 -4.35 12.80 18.78
N ILE A 106 -3.52 11.95 18.20
CA ILE A 106 -2.19 12.33 17.70
C ILE A 106 -2.33 12.73 16.24
N LYS A 107 -1.85 13.93 15.89
CA LYS A 107 -1.76 14.38 14.50
C LYS A 107 -0.64 13.58 13.79
N LEU A 108 -0.99 12.90 12.71
CA LEU A 108 -0.07 12.09 11.92
C LEU A 108 0.46 12.85 10.71
N ALA A 109 -0.42 13.60 10.02
CA ALA A 109 -0.08 14.34 8.81
C ALA A 109 -1.05 15.49 8.55
N GLU A 110 -0.66 16.38 7.66
CA GLU A 110 -1.51 17.32 6.97
C GLU A 110 -1.36 17.08 5.47
N LEU A 111 -2.48 17.02 4.76
CA LEU A 111 -2.55 16.67 3.34
C LEU A 111 -3.15 17.85 2.57
N GLY A 112 -2.67 18.06 1.34
CA GLY A 112 -3.09 19.12 0.42
C GLY A 112 -3.41 18.61 -0.98
N PRO A 113 -3.65 19.54 -1.95
CA PRO A 113 -3.99 19.17 -3.33
C PRO A 113 -2.97 18.23 -3.96
N GLY A 114 -3.47 17.15 -4.60
CA GLY A 114 -2.67 16.07 -5.18
C GLY A 114 -2.33 14.93 -4.22
N ASP A 115 -2.46 15.14 -2.91
CA ASP A 115 -2.31 14.06 -1.93
C ASP A 115 -3.54 13.17 -1.91
N SER A 116 -3.36 11.94 -1.42
CA SER A 116 -4.42 10.95 -1.33
C SER A 116 -4.45 10.26 0.02
N PHE A 117 -5.60 9.65 0.36
CA PHE A 117 -5.77 8.92 1.62
C PHE A 117 -6.86 7.85 1.54
N GLY A 118 -6.85 6.96 2.54
CA GLY A 118 -7.85 5.91 2.68
C GLY A 118 -7.42 4.56 2.07
N GLU A 119 -6.26 4.48 1.45
CA GLU A 119 -5.72 3.30 0.78
C GLU A 119 -5.47 2.12 1.73
N GLU A 120 -5.00 2.39 2.96
CA GLU A 120 -4.58 1.32 3.88
C GLU A 120 -5.71 0.35 4.23
N ALA A 121 -6.90 0.87 4.50
CA ALA A 121 -8.08 0.05 4.80
C ALA A 121 -8.55 -0.77 3.58
N LEU A 122 -8.41 -0.22 2.37
CA LEU A 122 -8.78 -0.89 1.13
C LEU A 122 -7.76 -1.97 0.72
N VAL A 123 -6.48 -1.71 0.98
CA VAL A 123 -5.42 -2.68 0.68
C VAL A 123 -5.50 -3.88 1.62
N SER A 124 -5.72 -3.66 2.93
CA SER A 124 -5.75 -4.73 3.94
C SER A 124 -7.12 -5.36 4.13
N ASP A 125 -8.17 -4.84 3.48
CA ASP A 125 -9.56 -5.20 3.75
C ASP A 125 -9.93 -5.08 5.23
N SER A 126 -9.46 -4.01 5.86
CA SER A 126 -9.61 -3.77 7.30
C SER A 126 -10.36 -2.47 7.58
N ARG A 127 -10.52 -2.15 8.87
CA ARG A 127 -11.11 -0.87 9.30
C ARG A 127 -10.13 0.29 9.12
N ARG A 128 -10.65 1.50 9.03
CA ARG A 128 -9.87 2.74 8.95
C ARG A 128 -8.96 2.88 10.15
N ASN A 129 -7.69 3.14 9.94
CA ASN A 129 -6.67 3.23 10.99
C ASN A 129 -6.48 4.65 11.55
N ALA A 130 -7.12 5.66 10.95
CA ALA A 130 -7.04 7.06 11.32
C ALA A 130 -8.31 7.80 10.92
N THR A 131 -8.52 8.97 11.53
CA THR A 131 -9.55 9.93 11.16
C THR A 131 -8.95 10.99 10.25
N VAL A 132 -9.64 11.32 9.16
CA VAL A 132 -9.29 12.41 8.24
C VAL A 132 -10.39 13.46 8.27
N LYS A 133 -10.02 14.70 8.59
CA LYS A 133 -10.92 15.83 8.77
C LYS A 133 -10.46 17.00 7.90
N MET A 134 -11.40 17.67 7.26
CA MET A 134 -11.11 18.89 6.50
C MET A 134 -10.68 20.03 7.41
N LEU A 135 -9.60 20.72 7.06
CA LEU A 135 -9.15 21.96 7.70
C LEU A 135 -9.75 23.19 7.02
N THR A 136 -10.01 23.11 5.73
CA THR A 136 -10.63 24.17 4.93
C THR A 136 -11.83 23.60 4.17
N ASP A 137 -12.68 24.44 3.61
CA ASP A 137 -13.62 24.02 2.56
C ASP A 137 -12.79 23.48 1.38
N GLY A 138 -13.32 22.48 0.68
CA GLY A 138 -12.59 21.87 -0.42
C GLY A 138 -13.43 20.90 -1.25
N GLU A 139 -12.77 20.34 -2.24
CA GLU A 139 -13.29 19.30 -3.12
C GLU A 139 -12.33 18.12 -3.19
N LEU A 140 -12.87 16.93 -3.04
CA LEU A 140 -12.15 15.67 -3.12
C LEU A 140 -12.64 14.90 -4.35
N MET A 141 -11.77 14.10 -4.92
CA MET A 141 -12.17 13.05 -5.86
C MET A 141 -12.14 11.72 -5.12
N ARG A 142 -13.20 10.92 -5.26
CA ARG A 142 -13.29 9.62 -4.60
C ARG A 142 -13.43 8.47 -5.61
N LEU A 143 -12.82 7.34 -5.28
CA LEU A 143 -12.90 6.11 -6.06
C LEU A 143 -13.44 5.00 -5.16
N VAL A 144 -14.46 4.26 -5.61
CA VAL A 144 -15.02 3.12 -4.86
C VAL A 144 -13.97 2.03 -4.65
N LYS A 145 -14.12 1.25 -3.56
CA LYS A 145 -13.17 0.19 -3.17
C LYS A 145 -12.90 -0.79 -4.30
N GLU A 146 -13.91 -1.24 -5.02
CA GLU A 146 -13.81 -2.22 -6.09
C GLU A 146 -12.90 -1.72 -7.21
N ASP A 147 -13.09 -0.47 -7.64
CA ASP A 147 -12.27 0.16 -8.67
C ASP A 147 -10.85 0.42 -8.20
N PHE A 148 -10.66 0.84 -6.95
CA PHE A 148 -9.34 0.97 -6.34
C PHE A 148 -8.58 -0.36 -6.34
N VAL A 149 -9.23 -1.44 -5.95
CA VAL A 149 -8.63 -2.78 -5.92
C VAL A 149 -8.26 -3.24 -7.33
N GLU A 150 -9.17 -3.10 -8.30
CA GLU A 150 -8.95 -3.53 -9.69
C GLU A 150 -7.87 -2.70 -10.39
N LEU A 151 -7.95 -1.37 -10.28
CA LEU A 151 -7.18 -0.47 -11.14
C LEU A 151 -5.85 -0.01 -10.52
N ILE A 152 -5.74 -0.01 -9.20
CA ILE A 152 -4.56 0.48 -8.47
C ILE A 152 -3.89 -0.66 -7.69
N LYS A 153 -4.60 -1.28 -6.74
CA LYS A 153 -4.00 -2.28 -5.84
C LYS A 153 -3.45 -3.50 -6.59
N THR A 154 -4.28 -4.15 -7.39
CA THR A 154 -3.91 -5.40 -8.07
C THR A 154 -2.72 -5.24 -9.01
N PRO A 155 -2.62 -4.19 -9.84
CA PRO A 155 -1.47 -3.97 -10.71
C PRO A 155 -0.17 -3.64 -9.97
N LEU A 156 -0.26 -3.06 -8.79
CA LEU A 156 0.91 -2.61 -8.02
C LEU A 156 1.44 -3.65 -7.03
N LEU A 157 0.62 -4.62 -6.63
CA LEU A 157 1.03 -5.67 -5.71
C LEU A 157 1.65 -6.84 -6.47
N SER A 158 2.97 -6.95 -6.40
CA SER A 158 3.71 -8.14 -6.84
C SER A 158 3.65 -9.21 -5.75
N ALA A 159 2.69 -10.13 -5.85
CA ALA A 159 2.57 -11.26 -4.92
C ALA A 159 3.35 -12.46 -5.45
N ILE A 160 4.33 -12.95 -4.70
CA ILE A 160 5.20 -14.08 -5.04
C ILE A 160 5.06 -15.21 -4.03
N ASP A 161 5.40 -16.43 -4.43
CA ASP A 161 5.49 -17.56 -3.51
C ASP A 161 6.80 -17.58 -2.73
N PHE A 162 6.90 -18.50 -1.75
CA PHE A 162 8.06 -18.59 -0.88
C PHE A 162 9.35 -18.99 -1.63
N ASN A 163 9.26 -19.86 -2.63
CA ASN A 163 10.41 -20.32 -3.40
C ASN A 163 10.98 -19.18 -4.24
N GLU A 164 10.11 -18.39 -4.88
CA GLU A 164 10.53 -17.23 -5.63
C GLU A 164 11.13 -16.16 -4.70
N GLY A 165 10.54 -15.92 -3.51
CA GLY A 165 11.11 -15.03 -2.51
C GLY A 165 12.50 -15.48 -2.06
N ARG A 166 12.70 -16.79 -1.80
CA ARG A 166 14.01 -17.35 -1.51
C ARG A 166 15.00 -17.13 -2.67
N ARG A 167 14.56 -17.35 -3.91
CA ARG A 167 15.38 -17.15 -5.09
C ARG A 167 15.88 -15.70 -5.19
N LEU A 168 14.99 -14.72 -5.05
CA LEU A 168 15.33 -13.30 -5.07
C LEU A 168 16.36 -12.96 -3.97
N VAL A 169 16.17 -13.47 -2.77
CA VAL A 169 17.10 -13.20 -1.66
C VAL A 169 18.47 -13.87 -1.85
N THR A 170 18.51 -15.10 -2.37
CA THR A 170 19.78 -15.83 -2.52
C THR A 170 20.56 -15.47 -3.79
N GLN A 171 19.88 -15.09 -4.85
CA GLN A 171 20.50 -14.89 -6.17
C GLN A 171 20.52 -13.42 -6.61
N GLU A 172 19.54 -12.59 -6.16
CA GLU A 172 19.40 -11.22 -6.62
C GLU A 172 19.57 -10.18 -5.49
N ASN A 173 20.16 -10.60 -4.36
CA ASN A 173 20.49 -9.71 -3.23
C ASN A 173 19.26 -9.00 -2.61
N ALA A 174 18.04 -9.55 -2.80
CA ALA A 174 16.86 -9.06 -2.11
C ALA A 174 16.93 -9.33 -0.60
N ARG A 175 16.05 -8.69 0.19
CA ARG A 175 15.96 -8.93 1.64
C ARG A 175 14.54 -9.22 2.08
N TRP A 176 14.42 -10.15 3.04
CA TRP A 176 13.18 -10.36 3.76
C TRP A 176 12.92 -9.24 4.75
N ILE A 177 11.68 -8.71 4.77
CA ILE A 177 11.19 -7.80 5.80
C ILE A 177 9.99 -8.43 6.50
N ASP A 178 10.12 -8.63 7.81
CA ASP A 178 9.02 -9.02 8.69
C ASP A 178 8.29 -7.78 9.18
N VAL A 179 7.02 -7.62 8.79
CA VAL A 179 6.20 -6.46 9.16
C VAL A 179 5.31 -6.72 10.38
N ARG A 180 5.53 -7.85 11.06
CA ARG A 180 4.88 -8.19 12.32
C ARG A 180 5.47 -7.39 13.49
N PHE A 181 4.82 -7.47 14.65
CA PHE A 181 5.37 -6.86 15.85
C PHE A 181 6.69 -7.51 16.28
N PRO A 182 7.55 -6.79 17.05
CA PRO A 182 8.86 -7.33 17.47
C PRO A 182 8.75 -8.62 18.29
N GLU A 183 7.68 -8.79 19.05
CA GLU A 183 7.42 -10.00 19.84
C GLU A 183 7.11 -11.20 18.94
N GLU A 184 6.33 -10.99 17.86
CA GLU A 184 6.03 -12.04 16.87
C GLU A 184 7.30 -12.47 16.14
N HIS A 185 8.15 -11.51 15.75
CA HIS A 185 9.43 -11.75 15.08
C HIS A 185 10.39 -12.54 15.99
N LYS A 186 10.48 -12.20 17.29
CA LYS A 186 11.31 -12.93 18.27
C LYS A 186 10.85 -14.37 18.49
N ASN A 187 9.54 -14.62 18.38
CA ASN A 187 8.95 -15.96 18.56
C ASN A 187 9.16 -16.88 17.36
N GLY A 188 9.66 -16.34 16.25
CA GLY A 188 10.00 -17.08 15.03
C GLY A 188 9.89 -16.18 13.82
N ALA A 189 10.93 -16.18 12.98
CA ALA A 189 11.04 -15.35 11.78
C ALA A 189 11.80 -16.11 10.69
N ILE A 190 11.69 -15.65 9.45
CA ILE A 190 12.56 -16.11 8.37
C ILE A 190 13.99 -15.65 8.69
N ASP A 191 14.94 -16.57 8.64
CA ASP A 191 16.34 -16.29 8.96
C ASP A 191 16.91 -15.15 8.09
N GLY A 192 17.64 -14.22 8.71
CA GLY A 192 18.21 -13.04 8.06
C GLY A 192 17.18 -11.96 7.71
N SER A 193 15.91 -12.09 8.10
CA SER A 193 14.90 -11.05 7.89
C SER A 193 15.11 -9.83 8.80
N ILE A 194 14.75 -8.66 8.28
CA ILE A 194 14.72 -7.41 9.03
C ILE A 194 13.33 -7.24 9.62
N ASN A 195 13.22 -7.02 10.94
CA ASN A 195 11.93 -6.65 11.52
C ASN A 195 11.66 -5.16 11.36
N GLN A 196 10.60 -4.86 10.63
CA GLN A 196 10.15 -3.50 10.37
C GLN A 196 8.62 -3.44 10.50
N PRO A 197 8.10 -3.31 11.73
CA PRO A 197 6.66 -3.38 11.98
C PRO A 197 5.85 -2.38 11.15
N LEU A 198 4.70 -2.83 10.62
CA LEU A 198 3.84 -2.04 9.74
C LEU A 198 3.49 -0.66 10.33
N ASN A 199 3.21 -0.58 11.64
CA ASN A 199 2.83 0.66 12.31
C ASN A 199 3.93 1.72 12.35
N THR A 200 5.19 1.33 12.19
CA THR A 200 6.37 2.24 12.15
C THR A 200 7.01 2.30 10.78
N LEU A 201 6.54 1.52 9.82
CA LEU A 201 7.14 1.38 8.50
C LEU A 201 7.25 2.72 7.77
N ARG A 202 6.21 3.56 7.81
CA ARG A 202 6.21 4.88 7.16
C ARG A 202 7.35 5.79 7.66
N MET A 203 7.66 5.76 8.95
CA MET A 203 8.71 6.57 9.56
C MET A 203 10.12 6.02 9.28
N HIS A 204 10.24 4.71 9.06
CA HIS A 204 11.53 4.05 8.90
C HIS A 204 11.86 3.64 7.47
N ALA A 205 10.93 3.81 6.54
CA ALA A 205 11.14 3.46 5.12
C ALA A 205 12.38 4.14 4.51
N GLU A 206 12.68 5.39 4.92
CA GLU A 206 13.86 6.13 4.45
C GLU A 206 15.21 5.47 4.81
N ARG A 207 15.22 4.53 5.78
CA ARG A 207 16.41 3.77 6.17
C ARG A 207 16.66 2.56 5.30
N LEU A 208 15.68 2.21 4.46
CA LEU A 208 15.80 1.11 3.51
C LEU A 208 16.64 1.56 2.30
N ASP A 209 17.42 0.64 1.77
CA ASP A 209 18.23 0.84 0.57
C ASP A 209 17.33 0.84 -0.67
N ARG A 210 17.31 1.94 -1.44
CA ARG A 210 16.47 2.08 -2.64
C ARG A 210 16.94 1.24 -3.83
N ASP A 211 18.21 0.87 -3.83
CA ASP A 211 18.80 0.05 -4.90
C ASP A 211 18.63 -1.45 -4.66
N ARG A 212 17.84 -1.82 -3.65
CA ARG A 212 17.61 -3.21 -3.24
C ARG A 212 16.13 -3.58 -3.34
N SER A 213 15.87 -4.79 -3.83
CA SER A 213 14.54 -5.40 -3.77
C SER A 213 14.23 -5.97 -2.39
N TYR A 214 12.96 -5.97 -2.02
CA TYR A 214 12.49 -6.49 -0.73
C TYR A 214 11.36 -7.49 -0.91
N VAL A 215 11.33 -8.50 -0.05
CA VAL A 215 10.20 -9.42 0.07
C VAL A 215 9.61 -9.25 1.45
N VAL A 216 8.40 -8.64 1.51
CA VAL A 216 7.72 -8.39 2.78
C VAL A 216 6.78 -9.54 3.13
N TYR A 217 6.73 -9.89 4.41
CA TYR A 217 5.85 -10.94 4.91
C TYR A 217 5.22 -10.61 6.26
N CYS A 218 4.09 -11.25 6.54
CA CYS A 218 3.48 -11.37 7.86
C CYS A 218 2.88 -12.76 8.00
N ASP A 219 2.00 -13.00 8.96
CA ASP A 219 1.39 -14.33 9.14
C ASP A 219 0.43 -14.69 8.00
N SER A 220 -0.57 -13.85 7.70
CA SER A 220 -1.68 -14.12 6.77
C SER A 220 -1.58 -13.43 5.41
N GLY A 221 -0.55 -12.58 5.19
CA GLY A 221 -0.46 -11.77 3.98
C GLY A 221 -1.13 -10.39 4.08
N SER A 222 -2.07 -10.15 5.00
CA SER A 222 -2.81 -8.87 5.09
C SER A 222 -1.90 -7.68 5.42
N ARG A 223 -1.12 -7.76 6.49
CA ARG A 223 -0.17 -6.69 6.89
C ARG A 223 0.93 -6.48 5.85
N SER A 224 1.42 -7.56 5.26
CA SER A 224 2.47 -7.48 4.23
C SER A 224 1.97 -6.92 2.91
N SER A 225 0.71 -7.12 2.53
CA SER A 225 0.11 -6.45 1.37
C SER A 225 0.07 -4.92 1.55
N VAL A 226 -0.30 -4.44 2.74
CA VAL A 226 -0.25 -3.00 3.07
C VAL A 226 1.19 -2.50 3.03
N ALA A 227 2.12 -3.22 3.64
CA ALA A 227 3.53 -2.84 3.66
C ALA A 227 4.13 -2.77 2.25
N ALA A 228 3.84 -3.77 1.40
CA ALA A 228 4.27 -3.78 0.00
C ALA A 228 3.70 -2.57 -0.75
N PHE A 229 2.42 -2.27 -0.57
CA PHE A 229 1.78 -1.12 -1.17
C PHE A 229 2.44 0.19 -0.72
N LEU A 230 2.60 0.42 0.59
CA LEU A 230 3.22 1.61 1.17
C LEU A 230 4.68 1.82 0.74
N LEU A 231 5.44 0.75 0.56
CA LEU A 231 6.81 0.83 0.06
C LEU A 231 6.83 1.08 -1.45
N SER A 232 5.90 0.46 -2.21
CA SER A 232 5.74 0.71 -3.64
C SER A 232 5.38 2.16 -3.93
N GLU A 233 4.50 2.78 -3.13
CA GLU A 233 4.18 4.23 -3.22
C GLU A 233 5.41 5.12 -3.06
N ARG A 234 6.47 4.64 -2.40
CA ARG A 234 7.73 5.36 -2.18
C ARG A 234 8.84 4.98 -3.15
N GLY A 235 8.49 4.25 -4.22
CA GLY A 235 9.42 3.87 -5.27
C GLY A 235 10.34 2.70 -4.93
N PHE A 236 10.09 1.94 -3.83
CA PHE A 236 10.84 0.72 -3.55
C PHE A 236 10.42 -0.42 -4.47
N ASP A 237 11.37 -1.25 -4.86
CA ASP A 237 11.11 -2.53 -5.50
C ASP A 237 10.76 -3.55 -4.41
N VAL A 238 9.48 -3.94 -4.36
CA VAL A 238 8.97 -4.76 -3.26
C VAL A 238 7.96 -5.80 -3.74
N HIS A 239 8.11 -7.00 -3.20
CA HIS A 239 7.23 -8.14 -3.41
C HIS A 239 6.55 -8.53 -2.10
N CYS A 240 5.29 -9.00 -2.16
CA CYS A 240 4.56 -9.51 -1.02
C CYS A 240 4.57 -11.04 -1.04
N LEU A 241 4.91 -11.68 0.08
CA LEU A 241 4.77 -13.11 0.24
C LEU A 241 3.27 -13.47 0.26
N ARG A 242 2.82 -14.22 -0.75
CA ARG A 242 1.43 -14.66 -0.88
C ARG A 242 1.03 -15.48 0.34
N GLY A 243 -0.16 -15.24 0.91
CA GLY A 243 -0.69 -15.96 2.06
C GLY A 243 0.11 -15.87 3.36
N GLY A 244 1.28 -15.19 3.35
CA GLY A 244 2.14 -15.04 4.52
C GLY A 244 2.71 -16.36 5.03
N LEU A 245 3.20 -16.37 6.26
CA LEU A 245 3.86 -17.55 6.85
C LEU A 245 2.91 -18.74 7.05
N ILE A 246 1.61 -18.47 7.25
CA ILE A 246 0.59 -19.51 7.50
C ILE A 246 0.48 -20.45 6.31
N GLU A 247 0.43 -19.90 5.07
CA GLU A 247 0.30 -20.71 3.85
C GLU A 247 1.43 -21.72 3.67
N TYR A 248 2.61 -21.42 4.20
CA TYR A 248 3.78 -22.28 4.07
C TYR A 248 4.09 -23.09 5.34
N GLY A 249 3.19 -23.10 6.32
CA GLY A 249 3.38 -23.84 7.57
C GLY A 249 4.57 -23.37 8.43
N ILE A 250 5.01 -22.13 8.23
CA ILE A 250 6.17 -21.54 8.91
C ILE A 250 5.77 -20.85 10.25
N VAL A 251 4.53 -21.03 10.67
CA VAL A 251 4.03 -20.46 11.93
C VAL A 251 4.41 -21.35 13.09
N ASN A 252 5.04 -20.79 14.12
CA ASN A 252 5.31 -21.50 15.36
C ASN A 252 4.01 -21.98 16.01
N ALA A 253 4.03 -23.19 16.55
CA ALA A 253 2.93 -23.95 17.16
C ALA A 253 2.22 -23.28 18.37
N ILE A 254 2.35 -21.97 18.59
CA ILE A 254 1.81 -21.27 19.78
C ILE A 254 0.43 -20.66 19.53
N ASP A 255 -0.01 -20.52 18.29
CA ASP A 255 -1.29 -19.86 17.98
C ASP A 255 -2.30 -20.77 17.23
N GLN A 256 -2.46 -21.99 17.73
CA GLN A 256 -3.54 -22.91 17.26
C GLN A 256 -4.96 -22.39 17.55
N ARG A 257 -5.13 -21.26 18.23
CA ARG A 257 -6.45 -20.74 18.64
C ARG A 257 -7.15 -19.85 17.59
N TYR A 258 -6.47 -19.49 16.49
CA TYR A 258 -7.07 -18.69 15.40
C TYR A 258 -7.28 -19.44 14.10
N THR A 259 -6.84 -20.70 13.98
CA THR A 259 -6.87 -21.47 12.72
C THR A 259 -8.16 -22.25 12.49
N GLU A 260 -9.07 -22.37 13.45
CA GLU A 260 -10.30 -23.15 13.25
C GLU A 260 -11.45 -22.37 12.57
N ALA A 261 -11.37 -21.04 12.48
CA ALA A 261 -12.42 -20.25 11.84
C ALA A 261 -12.15 -19.95 10.34
N ASP A 262 -10.89 -19.98 9.88
CA ASP A 262 -10.52 -19.62 8.50
C ASP A 262 -10.27 -20.82 7.57
N THR A 263 -10.18 -22.05 8.11
CA THR A 263 -9.89 -23.26 7.33
C THR A 263 -11.12 -23.82 6.58
N ALA A 264 -12.30 -23.29 6.79
CA ALA A 264 -13.53 -23.77 6.15
C ALA A 264 -13.70 -23.34 4.68
N CYS A 265 -12.82 -22.51 4.12
CA CYS A 265 -12.91 -22.01 2.74
C CYS A 265 -11.82 -22.50 1.77
N ALA A 266 -10.88 -23.35 2.19
CA ALA A 266 -9.70 -23.71 1.37
C ALA A 266 -9.61 -25.21 1.00
N GLU A 267 -10.65 -26.00 1.21
CA GLU A 267 -10.69 -27.41 0.75
C GLU A 267 -11.47 -27.55 -0.56
N SER A 268 -10.93 -27.05 -1.65
CA SER A 268 -11.20 -27.61 -2.99
C SER A 268 -10.02 -27.27 -3.91
N ASP A 269 -9.39 -28.33 -4.43
CA ASP A 269 -8.48 -28.35 -5.56
C ASP A 269 -7.02 -27.97 -5.33
N PHE A 270 -6.22 -28.85 -4.73
CA PHE A 270 -4.83 -28.99 -5.13
C PHE A 270 -4.31 -30.43 -4.90
N GLU A 271 -4.26 -31.22 -5.97
CA GLU A 271 -3.45 -32.43 -6.01
C GLU A 271 -1.96 -32.03 -6.16
N ILE A 272 -1.19 -32.31 -5.13
CA ILE A 272 0.26 -32.14 -5.18
C ILE A 272 0.86 -33.36 -5.92
N SER A 273 1.37 -33.14 -7.12
CA SER A 273 2.26 -34.08 -7.80
C SER A 273 3.58 -34.13 -7.04
N SER A 274 3.87 -35.27 -6.46
CA SER A 274 5.14 -35.59 -5.82
C SER A 274 6.18 -35.86 -6.89
N ASP A 275 7.09 -34.92 -7.15
CA ASP A 275 8.41 -35.26 -7.71
C ASP A 275 9.44 -34.15 -7.43
N ALA A 276 10.58 -34.65 -6.94
CA ALA A 276 11.90 -34.05 -6.94
C ALA A 276 12.40 -33.29 -5.68
N ASN A 277 13.04 -34.07 -4.84
CA ASN A 277 14.33 -33.80 -4.16
C ASN A 277 14.92 -32.39 -4.38
N ASN A 278 14.83 -31.57 -3.37
CA ASN A 278 15.95 -30.69 -3.02
C ASN A 278 15.89 -30.33 -1.51
N ASP A 279 16.41 -31.24 -0.70
CA ASP A 279 16.57 -31.07 0.75
C ASP A 279 17.70 -30.05 1.05
N LEU A 280 17.30 -28.81 1.31
CA LEU A 280 18.10 -27.93 2.14
C LEU A 280 17.20 -27.46 3.29
N PRO A 281 17.60 -27.67 4.55
CA PRO A 281 16.76 -27.35 5.70
C PRO A 281 16.57 -25.85 5.82
N VAL A 282 15.32 -25.43 5.93
CA VAL A 282 14.96 -24.09 6.38
C VAL A 282 15.29 -24.03 7.87
N THR A 283 16.39 -23.41 8.24
CA THR A 283 16.73 -23.22 9.64
C THR A 283 15.89 -22.08 10.20
N ILE A 284 14.85 -22.44 10.94
CA ILE A 284 14.11 -21.48 11.77
C ILE A 284 14.86 -21.42 13.09
N ALA A 285 15.38 -20.25 13.46
CA ALA A 285 15.97 -20.04 14.78
C ALA A 285 14.87 -20.09 15.86
N ALA A 286 14.54 -21.28 16.33
CA ALA A 286 13.71 -21.46 17.50
C ALA A 286 14.58 -21.28 18.76
N LEU A 287 14.38 -20.20 19.50
CA LEU A 287 14.93 -20.05 20.84
C LEU A 287 14.20 -21.02 21.79
N VAL A 288 14.89 -22.05 22.21
CA VAL A 288 14.45 -22.94 23.30
C VAL A 288 14.45 -22.13 24.62
N PRO A 289 13.35 -22.08 25.37
CA PRO A 289 13.37 -21.40 26.66
C PRO A 289 14.28 -22.20 27.62
N SER A 290 15.34 -21.56 28.09
CA SER A 290 16.19 -22.11 29.13
C SER A 290 15.40 -22.20 30.44
N SER A 291 15.08 -23.41 30.82
CA SER A 291 14.57 -23.74 32.16
C SER A 291 15.65 -23.43 33.20
N HIS A 292 15.45 -22.38 33.98
CA HIS A 292 16.18 -22.22 35.25
C HIS A 292 15.55 -23.09 36.32
N ARG A 293 16.40 -23.95 36.86
CA ARG A 293 16.21 -24.52 38.19
C ARG A 293 16.48 -23.47 39.29
#